data_5a1b8e7d0375961103d0a5cf544fae6b
#
_entry.id   5a1b8e7d0375961103d0a5cf544fae6b
#
_cell.length_a   1.000
_cell.length_b   1.000
_cell.length_c   1.000
_cell.angle_alpha   90.00
_cell.angle_beta   90.00
_cell.angle_gamma   90.00
#
_symmetry.space_group_name_H-M   'P 1'
#
loop_
_entity.id
_entity.type
_entity.pdbx_description
1 polymer ?
#
loop_
_entity_poly.entity_id
_entity_poly.type
_entity_poly.pdbx_seq_one_letter_code
_entity_poly.pdbx_strand_id
1 'polypeptide(L)'
;MLCMMAVVSIKAAEQPNVKLTVGNNAVQVQIDGRPFTTYHFVGEAASPFVRPYFYPILAADGTPLTSDQMITNPKEHPHHRSMWVGMGSVNGLDHWSFQQKPAPPPQRHVRFESVGADSLVEDLVWEDLAAKPLLTEKRTIGFLAYPDGSRSIDLTIALTAAGQDVTLGDTKEAGLCAIRVSSQISRKPTLMNSRGGKGEKQVWGKPADWVDESGTIDGKPFGVAIFDAPTNLRYPTPWHAREYGLLAPNEFGLHVFDPKLPGGAGDMKIANGRTITFRYRAVFHPGDAAAANIDQKYGAFVKGLDK
;
A
#
# COMPACT_ATOMS: atom_id res chain seq x y z
N MET A 1 -56.27 -17.69 -21.83
CA MET A 1 -55.06 -16.93 -22.17
C MET A 1 -54.12 -17.08 -20.98
N LEU A 2 -53.22 -18.04 -21.05
CA LEU A 2 -52.30 -18.39 -19.95
C LEU A 2 -51.05 -17.51 -20.15
N CYS A 3 -50.77 -16.60 -19.21
CA CYS A 3 -49.60 -15.78 -19.20
C CYS A 3 -48.42 -16.60 -18.60
N MET A 4 -47.50 -17.04 -19.42
CA MET A 4 -46.27 -17.71 -18.98
C MET A 4 -45.31 -16.66 -18.47
N MET A 5 -45.14 -16.55 -17.14
CA MET A 5 -44.07 -15.75 -16.54
C MET A 5 -42.73 -16.47 -16.77
N ALA A 6 -41.84 -15.88 -17.56
CA ALA A 6 -40.47 -16.34 -17.69
C ALA A 6 -39.72 -16.00 -16.39
N VAL A 7 -39.31 -17.02 -15.64
CA VAL A 7 -38.41 -16.86 -14.49
C VAL A 7 -37.00 -16.63 -15.06
N VAL A 8 -36.53 -15.39 -15.04
CA VAL A 8 -35.13 -15.07 -15.34
C VAL A 8 -34.30 -15.48 -14.11
N SER A 9 -33.62 -16.61 -14.23
CA SER A 9 -32.65 -17.06 -13.24
C SER A 9 -31.42 -16.16 -13.32
N ILE A 10 -31.29 -15.22 -12.38
CA ILE A 10 -30.06 -14.42 -12.23
C ILE A 10 -29.02 -15.38 -11.64
N LYS A 11 -28.09 -15.85 -12.48
CA LYS A 11 -26.92 -16.61 -12.04
C LYS A 11 -26.11 -15.70 -11.11
N ALA A 12 -25.92 -16.10 -9.85
CA ALA A 12 -25.00 -15.38 -8.96
C ALA A 12 -23.63 -15.32 -9.63
N ALA A 13 -23.04 -14.13 -9.71
CA ALA A 13 -21.70 -13.99 -10.26
C ALA A 13 -20.74 -14.85 -9.42
N GLU A 14 -20.02 -15.74 -10.08
CA GLU A 14 -18.98 -16.52 -9.41
C GLU A 14 -17.98 -15.58 -8.76
N GLN A 15 -17.61 -15.87 -7.49
CA GLN A 15 -16.56 -15.10 -6.81
C GLN A 15 -15.26 -15.27 -7.57
N PRO A 16 -14.49 -14.20 -7.78
CA PRO A 16 -13.20 -14.28 -8.47
C PRO A 16 -12.28 -15.30 -7.81
N ASN A 17 -11.67 -16.16 -8.61
CA ASN A 17 -10.78 -17.20 -8.11
C ASN A 17 -9.37 -16.61 -7.93
N VAL A 18 -8.96 -16.39 -6.70
CA VAL A 18 -7.60 -16.02 -6.34
C VAL A 18 -6.76 -17.29 -6.16
N LYS A 19 -5.54 -17.28 -6.69
CA LYS A 19 -4.58 -18.37 -6.51
C LYS A 19 -3.22 -17.82 -6.09
N LEU A 20 -2.70 -18.31 -4.96
CA LEU A 20 -1.37 -18.01 -4.47
C LEU A 20 -0.43 -19.19 -4.76
N THR A 21 0.76 -18.88 -5.28
CA THR A 21 1.82 -19.89 -5.51
C THR A 21 3.08 -19.41 -4.80
N VAL A 22 3.44 -20.06 -3.71
CA VAL A 22 4.63 -19.73 -2.90
C VAL A 22 5.85 -20.39 -3.53
N GLY A 23 6.83 -19.55 -3.89
CA GLY A 23 8.18 -19.98 -4.29
C GLY A 23 9.21 -19.70 -3.20
N ASN A 24 10.49 -19.82 -3.52
CA ASN A 24 11.57 -19.65 -2.53
C ASN A 24 11.72 -18.20 -2.02
N ASN A 25 11.47 -17.21 -2.88
CA ASN A 25 11.72 -15.79 -2.59
C ASN A 25 10.49 -14.90 -2.83
N ALA A 26 9.43 -15.45 -3.40
CA ALA A 26 8.26 -14.69 -3.81
C ALA A 26 6.99 -15.53 -3.81
N VAL A 27 5.84 -14.84 -3.66
CA VAL A 27 4.50 -15.40 -3.85
C VAL A 27 3.91 -14.81 -5.13
N GLN A 28 3.60 -15.66 -6.11
CA GLN A 28 2.86 -15.26 -7.31
C GLN A 28 1.36 -15.25 -7.00
N VAL A 29 0.68 -14.19 -7.43
CA VAL A 29 -0.76 -14.02 -7.24
C VAL A 29 -1.44 -13.95 -8.59
N GLN A 30 -2.41 -14.84 -8.81
CA GLN A 30 -3.26 -14.85 -9.98
C GLN A 30 -4.72 -14.64 -9.57
N ILE A 31 -5.48 -13.98 -10.43
CA ILE A 31 -6.93 -13.81 -10.29
C ILE A 31 -7.57 -14.29 -11.60
N ASP A 32 -8.48 -15.26 -11.51
CA ASP A 32 -9.12 -15.93 -12.64
C ASP A 32 -8.10 -16.47 -13.67
N GLY A 33 -7.01 -17.07 -13.17
CA GLY A 33 -5.91 -17.63 -13.96
C GLY A 33 -4.99 -16.59 -14.61
N ARG A 34 -5.22 -15.30 -14.44
CA ARG A 34 -4.39 -14.21 -14.98
C ARG A 34 -3.46 -13.64 -13.90
N PRO A 35 -2.19 -13.34 -14.21
CA PRO A 35 -1.29 -12.68 -13.29
C PRO A 35 -1.89 -11.38 -12.73
N PHE A 36 -1.72 -11.15 -11.42
CA PHE A 36 -2.05 -9.90 -10.76
C PHE A 36 -0.80 -9.23 -10.23
N THR A 37 -0.06 -9.93 -9.37
CA THR A 37 1.17 -9.38 -8.80
C THR A 37 2.11 -10.50 -8.34
N THR A 38 3.35 -10.13 -8.05
CA THR A 38 4.31 -10.97 -7.32
C THR A 38 4.69 -10.24 -6.03
N TYR A 39 4.52 -10.89 -4.91
CA TYR A 39 4.99 -10.42 -3.61
C TYR A 39 6.39 -10.99 -3.36
N HIS A 40 7.41 -10.14 -3.46
CA HIS A 40 8.81 -10.45 -3.19
C HIS A 40 9.05 -10.31 -1.69
N PHE A 41 9.08 -11.42 -0.95
CA PHE A 41 9.27 -11.40 0.50
C PHE A 41 10.73 -11.56 0.92
N VAL A 42 11.56 -12.12 0.07
CA VAL A 42 13.02 -12.09 0.21
C VAL A 42 13.55 -11.17 -0.87
N GLY A 43 14.25 -10.13 -0.47
CA GLY A 43 14.78 -9.20 -1.43
C GLY A 43 15.98 -9.79 -2.20
N GLU A 44 16.31 -9.16 -3.32
CA GLU A 44 17.47 -9.50 -4.12
C GLU A 44 18.75 -9.10 -3.36
N ALA A 45 19.65 -10.04 -3.13
CA ALA A 45 20.90 -9.83 -2.39
C ALA A 45 21.80 -8.70 -2.97
N ALA A 46 21.56 -8.30 -4.22
CA ALA A 46 22.29 -7.23 -4.90
C ALA A 46 21.67 -5.83 -4.70
N SER A 47 20.47 -5.72 -4.09
CA SER A 47 19.80 -4.42 -3.89
C SER A 47 19.96 -3.94 -2.46
N PRO A 48 20.47 -2.71 -2.21
CA PRO A 48 20.52 -2.14 -0.86
C PRO A 48 19.13 -1.79 -0.29
N PHE A 49 18.06 -1.88 -1.10
CA PHE A 49 16.68 -1.54 -0.74
C PHE A 49 15.82 -2.80 -0.59
N VAL A 50 16.39 -3.84 -0.01
CA VAL A 50 15.78 -5.16 0.11
C VAL A 50 14.81 -5.18 1.28
N ARG A 51 13.57 -4.88 1.00
CA ARG A 51 12.42 -5.08 1.87
C ARG A 51 11.33 -5.80 1.07
N PRO A 52 10.37 -6.46 1.73
CA PRO A 52 9.25 -7.04 1.01
C PRO A 52 8.45 -5.99 0.22
N TYR A 53 8.10 -6.31 -1.03
CA TYR A 53 7.38 -5.42 -1.92
C TYR A 53 6.60 -6.19 -2.99
N PHE A 54 5.63 -5.51 -3.62
CA PHE A 54 4.82 -6.07 -4.71
C PHE A 54 5.27 -5.49 -6.04
N TYR A 55 5.62 -6.36 -7.02
CA TYR A 55 5.94 -5.95 -8.39
C TYR A 55 5.98 -7.15 -9.34
N PRO A 56 5.49 -7.01 -10.61
CA PRO A 56 4.62 -5.92 -11.06
C PRO A 56 3.24 -6.01 -10.43
N ILE A 57 2.45 -4.92 -10.48
CA ILE A 57 1.03 -4.94 -10.19
C ILE A 57 0.29 -4.66 -11.49
N LEU A 58 -0.57 -5.59 -11.91
CA LEU A 58 -1.17 -5.62 -13.23
C LEU A 58 -2.68 -5.41 -13.19
N ALA A 59 -3.21 -4.64 -14.13
CA ALA A 59 -4.63 -4.58 -14.42
C ALA A 59 -5.15 -5.94 -14.93
N ALA A 60 -6.46 -6.08 -15.06
CA ALA A 60 -7.08 -7.33 -15.54
C ALA A 60 -6.67 -7.70 -16.98
N ASP A 61 -6.28 -6.72 -17.81
CA ASP A 61 -5.79 -6.93 -19.17
C ASP A 61 -4.26 -7.15 -19.25
N GLY A 62 -3.56 -7.15 -18.09
CA GLY A 62 -2.12 -7.34 -18.01
C GLY A 62 -1.30 -6.04 -18.06
N THR A 63 -1.95 -4.87 -18.15
CA THR A 63 -1.27 -3.58 -18.17
C THR A 63 -0.61 -3.29 -16.81
N PRO A 64 0.71 -2.95 -16.73
CA PRO A 64 1.39 -2.63 -15.48
C PRO A 64 0.99 -1.24 -14.95
N LEU A 65 0.43 -1.20 -13.72
CA LEU A 65 -0.09 0.02 -13.09
C LEU A 65 0.90 0.69 -12.13
N THR A 66 2.00 0.03 -11.83
CA THR A 66 3.04 0.53 -10.90
C THR A 66 4.42 0.49 -11.53
N SER A 67 5.35 1.27 -10.96
CA SER A 67 6.75 1.32 -11.37
C SER A 67 7.67 0.87 -10.24
N ASP A 68 8.61 -0.02 -10.53
CA ASP A 68 9.79 -0.26 -9.69
C ASP A 68 10.92 0.65 -10.16
N GLN A 69 11.21 1.71 -9.38
CA GLN A 69 12.21 2.71 -9.79
C GLN A 69 13.63 2.15 -9.87
N MET A 70 13.95 1.10 -9.10
CA MET A 70 15.25 0.44 -9.22
C MET A 70 15.47 -0.17 -10.59
N ILE A 71 14.38 -0.59 -11.27
CA ILE A 71 14.42 -1.16 -12.62
C ILE A 71 14.22 -0.08 -13.69
N THR A 72 13.24 0.81 -13.50
CA THR A 72 12.79 1.73 -14.56
C THR A 72 13.56 3.04 -14.61
N ASN A 73 13.99 3.55 -13.45
CA ASN A 73 14.79 4.79 -13.34
C ASN A 73 15.62 4.83 -12.05
N PRO A 74 16.72 4.06 -11.95
CA PRO A 74 17.50 3.93 -10.70
C PRO A 74 18.21 5.21 -10.26
N LYS A 75 18.22 6.25 -11.08
CA LYS A 75 18.81 7.56 -10.74
C LYS A 75 17.85 8.42 -9.92
N GLU A 76 16.56 8.10 -9.94
CA GLU A 76 15.51 8.88 -9.28
C GLU A 76 14.69 7.98 -8.34
N HIS A 77 14.82 8.21 -7.04
CA HIS A 77 14.09 7.47 -5.99
C HIS A 77 14.20 5.93 -6.11
N PRO A 78 15.40 5.33 -6.20
CA PRO A 78 15.55 3.88 -6.41
C PRO A 78 14.91 3.03 -5.30
N HIS A 79 14.63 3.64 -4.14
CA HIS A 79 13.93 3.02 -3.02
C HIS A 79 12.40 2.93 -3.21
N HIS A 80 11.82 3.54 -4.25
CA HIS A 80 10.41 3.39 -4.58
C HIS A 80 10.20 2.08 -5.38
N ARG A 81 9.87 1.00 -4.68
CA ARG A 81 9.75 -0.36 -5.23
C ARG A 81 8.28 -0.74 -5.45
N SER A 82 7.58 -0.07 -6.39
CA SER A 82 6.18 -0.34 -6.76
C SER A 82 5.20 -0.16 -5.58
N MET A 83 4.92 -1.18 -4.78
CA MET A 83 4.14 -1.06 -3.54
C MET A 83 4.93 -1.68 -2.39
N TRP A 84 5.12 -0.92 -1.32
CA TRP A 84 5.93 -1.33 -0.17
C TRP A 84 5.44 -0.74 1.15
N VAL A 85 5.98 -1.26 2.25
CA VAL A 85 5.86 -0.73 3.61
C VAL A 85 7.19 -0.07 3.99
N GLY A 86 7.17 1.14 4.55
CA GLY A 86 8.39 1.83 4.96
C GLY A 86 8.15 2.96 5.94
N MET A 87 9.19 3.30 6.72
CA MET A 87 9.17 4.36 7.71
C MET A 87 10.55 5.04 7.80
N GLY A 88 10.61 6.35 7.56
CA GLY A 88 11.86 7.11 7.51
C GLY A 88 12.48 7.40 8.87
N SER A 89 11.78 7.11 9.97
CA SER A 89 12.35 7.29 11.31
C SER A 89 11.79 6.24 12.28
N VAL A 90 12.55 5.18 12.51
CA VAL A 90 12.28 4.18 13.56
C VAL A 90 13.41 4.29 14.58
N ASN A 91 13.18 4.93 15.73
CA ASN A 91 14.24 5.36 16.65
C ASN A 91 15.37 6.15 15.94
N GLY A 92 14.98 7.01 14.96
CA GLY A 92 15.92 7.81 14.17
C GLY A 92 16.60 7.08 13.01
N LEU A 93 16.30 5.80 12.76
CA LEU A 93 16.84 5.02 11.64
C LEU A 93 15.91 5.06 10.43
N ASP A 94 16.48 5.26 9.24
CA ASP A 94 15.75 5.39 7.97
C ASP A 94 15.46 4.02 7.33
N HIS A 95 14.29 3.46 7.60
CA HIS A 95 13.74 2.27 6.96
C HIS A 95 12.84 2.59 5.74
N TRP A 96 12.93 3.82 5.19
CA TRP A 96 12.25 4.22 3.97
C TRP A 96 13.19 4.26 2.77
N SER A 97 14.20 5.14 2.83
CA SER A 97 15.08 5.37 1.70
C SER A 97 16.39 4.57 1.78
N PHE A 98 16.81 4.17 2.99
CA PHE A 98 18.10 3.54 3.27
C PHE A 98 19.30 4.40 2.81
N GLN A 99 19.11 5.72 2.68
CA GLN A 99 20.18 6.66 2.26
C GLN A 99 21.06 7.10 3.44
N GLN A 100 20.58 6.93 4.67
CA GLN A 100 21.38 7.13 5.89
C GLN A 100 22.65 6.25 5.83
N LYS A 101 23.74 6.76 6.39
CA LYS A 101 25.01 6.02 6.46
C LYS A 101 25.51 5.94 7.91
N PRO A 102 25.66 4.74 8.47
CA PRO A 102 25.26 3.44 7.92
C PRO A 102 23.74 3.30 7.78
N ALA A 103 23.28 2.57 6.77
CA ALA A 103 21.87 2.25 6.61
C ALA A 103 21.48 1.11 7.56
N PRO A 104 20.26 1.13 8.16
CA PRO A 104 19.76 -0.02 8.90
C PRO A 104 19.49 -1.21 7.98
N PRO A 105 19.47 -2.44 8.49
CA PRO A 105 18.95 -3.58 7.74
C PRO A 105 17.50 -3.32 7.30
N PRO A 106 17.10 -3.78 6.10
CA PRO A 106 15.70 -3.70 5.67
C PRO A 106 14.81 -4.62 6.50
N GLN A 107 13.48 -4.43 6.40
CA GLN A 107 12.53 -5.38 6.99
C GLN A 107 12.80 -6.78 6.44
N ARG A 108 12.96 -7.75 7.33
CA ARG A 108 13.32 -9.11 6.97
C ARG A 108 12.16 -10.06 7.22
N HIS A 109 11.80 -10.83 6.20
CA HIS A 109 10.90 -11.97 6.31
C HIS A 109 11.45 -12.99 7.31
N VAL A 110 10.59 -13.50 8.19
CA VAL A 110 10.89 -14.57 9.12
C VAL A 110 10.22 -15.87 8.67
N ARG A 111 8.90 -15.83 8.45
CA ARG A 111 8.11 -16.97 8.00
C ARG A 111 6.71 -16.53 7.55
N PHE A 112 6.04 -17.37 6.81
CA PHE A 112 4.58 -17.31 6.71
C PHE A 112 3.97 -18.10 7.87
N GLU A 113 3.09 -17.45 8.63
CA GLU A 113 2.26 -18.10 9.65
C GLU A 113 1.15 -18.90 8.99
N SER A 114 0.55 -18.34 7.94
CA SER A 114 -0.46 -19.01 7.11
C SER A 114 -0.45 -18.52 5.68
N VAL A 115 -0.84 -19.39 4.76
CA VAL A 115 -1.13 -19.08 3.35
C VAL A 115 -2.49 -19.70 3.02
N GLY A 116 -3.49 -18.85 2.83
CA GLY A 116 -4.87 -19.23 2.45
C GLY A 116 -5.06 -19.23 0.93
N ALA A 117 -6.32 -19.27 0.51
CA ALA A 117 -6.67 -19.21 -0.91
C ALA A 117 -6.45 -17.82 -1.50
N ASP A 118 -6.79 -16.77 -0.76
CA ASP A 118 -6.80 -15.36 -1.17
C ASP A 118 -6.02 -14.43 -0.22
N SER A 119 -5.34 -14.98 0.77
CA SER A 119 -4.66 -14.21 1.79
C SER A 119 -3.46 -14.95 2.38
N LEU A 120 -2.54 -14.19 2.97
CA LEU A 120 -1.41 -14.74 3.73
C LEU A 120 -1.13 -13.90 4.97
N VAL A 121 -0.53 -14.55 5.97
CA VAL A 121 -0.04 -13.90 7.19
C VAL A 121 1.45 -14.16 7.30
N GLU A 122 2.23 -13.09 7.46
CA GLU A 122 3.68 -13.08 7.48
C GLU A 122 4.21 -12.44 8.75
N ASP A 123 5.21 -13.07 9.36
CA ASP A 123 6.02 -12.50 10.42
C ASP A 123 7.30 -11.88 9.84
N LEU A 124 7.57 -10.62 10.20
CA LEU A 124 8.77 -9.86 9.81
C LEU A 124 9.45 -9.24 11.03
N VAL A 125 10.69 -8.82 10.84
CA VAL A 125 11.47 -8.08 11.84
C VAL A 125 12.10 -6.85 11.22
N TRP A 126 12.11 -5.74 11.96
CA TRP A 126 12.83 -4.51 11.67
C TRP A 126 13.95 -4.37 12.68
N GLU A 127 15.17 -4.19 12.21
CA GLU A 127 16.38 -4.31 13.02
C GLU A 127 17.14 -2.98 13.08
N ASP A 128 17.90 -2.79 14.16
CA ASP A 128 18.83 -1.67 14.28
C ASP A 128 20.16 -1.95 13.55
N LEU A 129 21.12 -1.03 13.64
CA LEU A 129 22.44 -1.16 13.02
C LEU A 129 23.27 -2.33 13.56
N ALA A 130 22.93 -2.88 14.70
CA ALA A 130 23.55 -4.04 15.32
C ALA A 130 22.76 -5.34 15.08
N ALA A 131 21.79 -5.32 14.15
CA ALA A 131 20.86 -6.42 13.86
C ALA A 131 20.03 -6.87 15.08
N LYS A 132 19.76 -5.95 16.02
CA LYS A 132 18.83 -6.22 17.12
C LYS A 132 17.42 -5.81 16.70
N PRO A 133 16.39 -6.60 17.01
CA PRO A 133 15.01 -6.25 16.73
C PRO A 133 14.60 -4.94 17.41
N LEU A 134 14.07 -4.00 16.61
CA LEU A 134 13.33 -2.81 17.06
C LEU A 134 11.85 -3.09 17.07
N LEU A 135 11.34 -3.66 15.97
CA LEU A 135 9.95 -4.03 15.80
C LEU A 135 9.84 -5.46 15.30
N THR A 136 8.87 -6.20 15.81
CA THR A 136 8.31 -7.33 15.10
C THR A 136 7.05 -6.87 14.39
N GLU A 137 6.83 -7.35 13.18
CA GLU A 137 5.66 -7.05 12.38
C GLU A 137 4.90 -8.33 12.05
N LYS A 138 3.58 -8.31 12.29
CA LYS A 138 2.66 -9.28 11.69
C LYS A 138 1.93 -8.58 10.55
N ARG A 139 2.17 -9.04 9.32
CA ARG A 139 1.54 -8.51 8.11
C ARG A 139 0.51 -9.50 7.59
N THR A 140 -0.77 -9.07 7.53
CA THR A 140 -1.80 -9.81 6.82
C THR A 140 -2.02 -9.15 5.46
N ILE A 141 -1.97 -9.95 4.41
CA ILE A 141 -2.18 -9.51 3.03
C ILE A 141 -3.38 -10.25 2.47
N GLY A 142 -4.37 -9.53 1.95
CA GLY A 142 -5.54 -10.07 1.27
C GLY A 142 -5.60 -9.61 -0.18
N PHE A 143 -6.18 -10.42 -1.07
CA PHE A 143 -6.33 -10.11 -2.48
C PHE A 143 -7.79 -10.25 -2.89
N LEU A 144 -8.33 -9.22 -3.56
CA LEU A 144 -9.71 -9.21 -4.04
C LEU A 144 -9.78 -8.76 -5.50
N ALA A 145 -10.87 -9.13 -6.16
CA ALA A 145 -11.24 -8.60 -7.46
C ALA A 145 -12.69 -8.13 -7.44
N TYR A 146 -12.99 -7.20 -8.33
CA TYR A 146 -14.31 -6.59 -8.47
C TYR A 146 -14.88 -6.89 -9.86
N PRO A 147 -16.22 -6.88 -10.01
CA PRO A 147 -16.86 -7.17 -11.30
C PRO A 147 -16.50 -6.18 -12.41
N ASP A 148 -16.07 -4.96 -12.07
CA ASP A 148 -15.65 -3.93 -13.02
C ASP A 148 -14.20 -4.10 -13.52
N GLY A 149 -13.52 -5.18 -13.12
CA GLY A 149 -12.13 -5.46 -13.46
C GLY A 149 -11.12 -4.80 -12.53
N SER A 150 -11.56 -4.04 -11.52
CA SER A 150 -10.66 -3.57 -10.45
C SER A 150 -10.13 -4.74 -9.64
N ARG A 151 -8.92 -4.58 -9.08
CA ARG A 151 -8.25 -5.55 -8.20
C ARG A 151 -7.74 -4.82 -6.98
N SER A 152 -7.64 -5.48 -5.84
CA SER A 152 -7.09 -4.83 -4.64
C SER A 152 -6.16 -5.72 -3.84
N ILE A 153 -5.29 -5.04 -3.08
CA ILE A 153 -4.42 -5.61 -2.05
C ILE A 153 -4.81 -4.97 -0.72
N ASP A 154 -5.23 -5.79 0.22
CA ASP A 154 -5.47 -5.38 1.60
C ASP A 154 -4.22 -5.59 2.43
N LEU A 155 -3.87 -4.61 3.26
CA LEU A 155 -2.79 -4.71 4.23
C LEU A 155 -3.32 -4.47 5.64
N THR A 156 -3.05 -5.40 6.54
CA THR A 156 -3.09 -5.16 7.99
C THR A 156 -1.68 -5.32 8.53
N ILE A 157 -1.16 -4.29 9.17
CA ILE A 157 0.22 -4.20 9.66
C ILE A 157 0.18 -3.98 11.16
N ALA A 158 0.54 -4.99 11.94
CA ALA A 158 0.64 -4.92 13.39
C ALA A 158 2.12 -4.84 13.79
N LEU A 159 2.54 -3.66 14.28
CA LEU A 159 3.91 -3.37 14.72
C LEU A 159 3.99 -3.50 16.24
N THR A 160 4.85 -4.37 16.74
CA THR A 160 5.11 -4.57 18.18
C THR A 160 6.52 -4.13 18.52
N ALA A 161 6.68 -3.23 19.49
CA ALA A 161 8.00 -2.82 19.98
C ALA A 161 8.72 -3.99 20.67
N ALA A 162 9.97 -4.26 20.28
CA ALA A 162 10.72 -5.43 20.70
C ALA A 162 11.98 -5.06 21.50
N GLY A 163 11.99 -5.43 22.78
CA GLY A 163 13.12 -5.26 23.67
C GLY A 163 13.31 -3.85 24.26
N GLN A 164 12.69 -2.84 23.67
CA GLN A 164 12.74 -1.43 24.10
C GLN A 164 11.51 -0.66 23.60
N ASP A 165 11.32 0.56 24.09
CA ASP A 165 10.37 1.49 23.52
C ASP A 165 10.84 1.92 22.12
N VAL A 166 9.88 2.07 21.17
CA VAL A 166 10.18 2.50 19.81
C VAL A 166 9.40 3.75 19.48
N THR A 167 10.07 4.75 18.91
CA THR A 167 9.45 5.97 18.39
C THR A 167 9.44 5.90 16.86
N LEU A 168 8.24 5.96 16.27
CA LEU A 168 8.03 6.29 14.88
C LEU A 168 8.02 7.81 14.76
N GLY A 169 9.07 8.40 14.16
CA GLY A 169 9.34 9.83 14.23
C GLY A 169 8.62 10.64 13.14
N ASP A 170 8.46 11.95 13.44
CA ASP A 170 7.85 12.93 12.53
C ASP A 170 8.67 13.11 11.26
N THR A 171 8.16 12.62 10.13
CA THR A 171 8.81 12.69 8.83
C THR A 171 7.82 12.57 7.68
N LYS A 172 8.11 13.23 6.54
CA LYS A 172 7.35 13.00 5.31
C LYS A 172 7.65 11.63 4.67
N GLU A 173 8.81 11.07 4.96
CA GLU A 173 9.27 9.78 4.42
C GLU A 173 8.66 8.62 5.21
N ALA A 174 7.32 8.55 5.22
CA ALA A 174 6.58 7.50 5.90
C ALA A 174 5.37 7.10 5.06
N GLY A 175 4.99 5.84 5.19
CA GLY A 175 3.81 5.24 4.58
C GLY A 175 3.86 3.74 4.76
N LEU A 176 2.99 3.23 5.63
CA LEU A 176 2.87 1.79 5.83
C LEU A 176 2.08 1.12 4.69
N CYS A 177 1.67 1.92 3.70
CA CYS A 177 1.15 1.49 2.41
C CYS A 177 1.58 2.53 1.36
N ALA A 178 2.77 2.39 0.82
CA ALA A 178 3.31 3.32 -0.18
C ALA A 178 3.28 2.69 -1.57
N ILE A 179 2.90 3.50 -2.57
CA ILE A 179 2.83 3.05 -3.96
C ILE A 179 3.54 4.04 -4.87
N ARG A 180 4.37 3.52 -5.79
CA ARG A 180 4.86 4.24 -6.95
C ARG A 180 4.03 3.86 -8.16
N VAL A 181 3.13 4.73 -8.56
CA VAL A 181 2.27 4.60 -9.73
C VAL A 181 3.08 4.56 -11.01
N SER A 182 2.58 3.95 -12.06
CA SER A 182 3.22 3.88 -13.39
C SER A 182 3.55 5.27 -13.92
N SER A 183 4.77 5.44 -14.42
CA SER A 183 5.21 6.71 -15.00
C SER A 183 4.37 7.17 -16.20
N GLN A 184 3.64 6.26 -16.86
CA GLN A 184 2.71 6.63 -17.94
C GLN A 184 1.47 7.34 -17.39
N ILE A 185 0.89 6.85 -16.27
CA ILE A 185 -0.21 7.52 -15.56
C ILE A 185 0.28 8.91 -15.11
N SER A 186 1.44 8.98 -14.48
CA SER A 186 1.99 10.20 -13.87
C SER A 186 2.52 11.24 -14.88
N ARG A 187 2.40 11.00 -16.20
CA ARG A 187 2.72 12.03 -17.22
C ARG A 187 1.70 13.17 -17.26
N LYS A 188 0.41 12.85 -17.06
CA LYS A 188 -0.71 13.79 -16.97
C LYS A 188 -1.71 13.23 -15.96
N PRO A 189 -1.35 13.24 -14.68
CA PRO A 189 -2.17 12.61 -13.66
C PRO A 189 -3.39 13.47 -13.33
N THR A 190 -4.46 12.80 -12.94
CA THR A 190 -5.50 13.35 -12.10
C THR A 190 -5.27 12.83 -10.69
N LEU A 191 -4.58 13.61 -9.87
CA LEU A 191 -4.40 13.34 -8.46
C LEU A 191 -5.56 13.96 -7.69
N MET A 192 -6.30 13.17 -6.90
CA MET A 192 -7.43 13.66 -6.11
C MET A 192 -7.59 12.92 -4.79
N ASN A 193 -8.36 13.50 -3.88
CA ASN A 193 -8.71 12.89 -2.60
C ASN A 193 -10.22 12.88 -2.34
N SER A 194 -10.66 12.12 -1.32
CA SER A 194 -12.06 11.96 -0.91
C SER A 194 -12.77 13.27 -0.55
N ARG A 195 -12.02 14.35 -0.32
CA ARG A 195 -12.56 15.66 0.10
C ARG A 195 -12.63 16.66 -1.04
N GLY A 196 -12.50 16.19 -2.30
CA GLY A 196 -12.59 17.00 -3.50
C GLY A 196 -11.34 17.81 -3.84
N GLY A 197 -10.24 17.64 -3.10
CA GLY A 197 -8.95 18.23 -3.44
C GLY A 197 -8.40 17.64 -4.73
N LYS A 198 -7.85 18.49 -5.62
CA LYS A 198 -7.28 18.09 -6.91
C LYS A 198 -5.89 18.68 -7.10
N GLY A 199 -4.97 17.85 -7.60
CA GLY A 199 -3.57 18.20 -7.79
C GLY A 199 -2.78 18.22 -6.48
N GLU A 200 -1.46 18.16 -6.60
CA GLU A 200 -0.55 18.04 -5.46
C GLU A 200 -0.77 19.10 -4.37
N LYS A 201 -1.00 20.35 -4.75
CA LYS A 201 -1.21 21.47 -3.79
C LYS A 201 -2.41 21.28 -2.87
N GLN A 202 -3.45 20.56 -3.33
CA GLN A 202 -4.67 20.32 -2.57
C GLN A 202 -4.74 18.94 -1.93
N VAL A 203 -3.79 18.06 -2.23
CA VAL A 203 -3.74 16.68 -1.71
C VAL A 203 -2.57 16.48 -0.75
N TRP A 204 -1.37 16.99 -1.07
CA TRP A 204 -0.19 16.84 -0.24
C TRP A 204 -0.39 17.44 1.15
N GLY A 205 -0.15 16.65 2.20
CA GLY A 205 -0.32 17.02 3.60
C GLY A 205 -1.76 17.32 4.01
N LYS A 206 -2.76 16.96 3.20
CA LYS A 206 -4.18 17.18 3.53
C LYS A 206 -4.83 15.90 4.02
N PRO A 207 -5.63 15.96 5.10
CA PRO A 207 -6.37 14.82 5.59
C PRO A 207 -7.43 14.35 4.59
N ALA A 208 -7.47 13.04 4.34
CA ALA A 208 -8.48 12.43 3.49
C ALA A 208 -8.64 10.93 3.81
N ASP A 209 -9.79 10.38 3.44
CA ASP A 209 -10.15 8.99 3.68
C ASP A 209 -9.50 8.08 2.63
N TRP A 210 -9.28 8.61 1.44
CA TRP A 210 -8.56 7.97 0.34
C TRP A 210 -7.94 9.02 -0.59
N VAL A 211 -6.91 8.58 -1.32
CA VAL A 211 -6.29 9.33 -2.42
C VAL A 211 -6.22 8.44 -3.64
N ASP A 212 -6.49 9.01 -4.82
CA ASP A 212 -6.42 8.37 -6.14
C ASP A 212 -5.50 9.16 -7.07
N GLU A 213 -4.71 8.44 -7.85
CA GLU A 213 -4.00 8.99 -9.00
C GLU A 213 -4.38 8.18 -10.24
N SER A 214 -5.03 8.84 -11.21
CA SER A 214 -5.45 8.25 -12.47
C SER A 214 -4.91 9.00 -13.68
N GLY A 215 -4.79 8.29 -14.80
CA GLY A 215 -4.26 8.81 -16.06
C GLY A 215 -4.40 7.77 -17.18
N THR A 216 -3.55 7.87 -18.21
CA THR A 216 -3.64 6.95 -19.36
C THR A 216 -2.35 6.16 -19.57
N ILE A 217 -2.51 4.88 -19.89
CA ILE A 217 -1.45 3.99 -20.36
C ILE A 217 -1.85 3.52 -21.76
N ASP A 218 -1.05 3.86 -22.77
CA ASP A 218 -1.29 3.53 -24.18
C ASP A 218 -2.72 3.88 -24.65
N GLY A 219 -3.20 5.06 -24.21
CA GLY A 219 -4.51 5.59 -24.56
C GLY A 219 -5.68 5.04 -23.73
N LYS A 220 -5.47 4.05 -22.86
CA LYS A 220 -6.50 3.51 -21.96
C LYS A 220 -6.43 4.17 -20.58
N PRO A 221 -7.57 4.55 -19.97
CA PRO A 221 -7.58 5.13 -18.64
C PRO A 221 -7.43 4.06 -17.55
N PHE A 222 -6.53 4.33 -16.57
CA PHE A 222 -6.32 3.52 -15.37
C PHE A 222 -6.04 4.42 -14.17
N GLY A 223 -6.24 3.89 -12.98
CA GLY A 223 -5.92 4.56 -11.73
C GLY A 223 -5.50 3.62 -10.61
N VAL A 224 -4.95 4.23 -9.58
CA VAL A 224 -4.52 3.58 -8.34
C VAL A 224 -5.01 4.42 -7.17
N ALA A 225 -5.82 3.81 -6.29
CA ALA A 225 -6.29 4.44 -5.07
C ALA A 225 -5.73 3.72 -3.84
N ILE A 226 -5.50 4.46 -2.76
CA ILE A 226 -5.25 3.89 -1.43
C ILE A 226 -6.34 4.36 -0.49
N PHE A 227 -6.91 3.44 0.29
CA PHE A 227 -7.89 3.66 1.35
C PHE A 227 -7.22 3.60 2.71
N ASP A 228 -7.50 4.58 3.55
CA ASP A 228 -7.08 4.63 4.94
C ASP A 228 -8.23 4.17 5.84
N ALA A 229 -7.98 3.24 6.76
CA ALA A 229 -9.03 2.74 7.64
C ALA A 229 -9.36 3.75 8.75
N PRO A 230 -10.65 3.93 9.11
CA PRO A 230 -11.05 4.82 10.22
C PRO A 230 -10.45 4.45 11.58
N THR A 231 -9.92 3.23 11.71
CA THR A 231 -9.25 2.73 12.93
C THR A 231 -7.77 3.08 12.99
N ASN A 232 -7.20 3.66 11.94
CA ASN A 232 -5.79 4.01 11.90
C ASN A 232 -5.49 5.23 12.78
N LEU A 233 -4.25 5.32 13.24
CA LEU A 233 -3.76 6.45 14.01
C LEU A 233 -4.00 7.76 13.25
N ARG A 234 -4.57 8.75 13.91
CA ARG A 234 -4.79 10.12 13.37
C ARG A 234 -5.69 10.16 12.12
N TYR A 235 -6.55 9.16 11.94
CA TYR A 235 -7.54 9.20 10.87
C TYR A 235 -8.46 10.44 11.02
N PRO A 236 -8.84 11.12 9.91
CA PRO A 236 -8.33 10.95 8.55
C PRO A 236 -6.89 11.43 8.40
N THR A 237 -6.07 10.58 7.79
CA THR A 237 -4.62 10.76 7.71
C THR A 237 -4.22 11.83 6.69
N PRO A 238 -3.20 12.67 6.97
CA PRO A 238 -2.52 13.47 5.96
C PRO A 238 -1.77 12.59 4.95
N TRP A 239 -1.56 13.09 3.72
CA TRP A 239 -1.02 12.28 2.63
C TRP A 239 0.31 12.82 2.09
N HIS A 240 1.31 11.96 1.99
CA HIS A 240 2.47 12.21 1.14
C HIS A 240 2.14 11.73 -0.27
N ALA A 241 1.40 12.56 -1.02
CA ALA A 241 0.96 12.26 -2.39
C ALA A 241 1.56 13.28 -3.36
N ARG A 242 2.19 12.79 -4.42
CA ARG A 242 2.97 13.60 -5.37
C ARG A 242 2.59 13.23 -6.80
N GLU A 243 2.40 14.23 -7.66
CA GLU A 243 2.02 14.05 -9.07
C GLU A 243 3.04 13.26 -9.90
N TYR A 244 4.24 13.04 -9.39
CA TYR A 244 5.19 12.13 -10.02
C TYR A 244 4.90 10.63 -9.74
N GLY A 245 3.78 10.32 -9.10
CA GLY A 245 3.31 8.96 -8.87
C GLY A 245 3.60 8.37 -7.49
N LEU A 246 3.87 9.17 -6.46
CA LEU A 246 3.96 8.68 -5.10
C LEU A 246 2.63 8.87 -4.38
N LEU A 247 2.07 7.77 -3.86
CA LEU A 247 0.93 7.77 -2.96
C LEU A 247 1.32 7.09 -1.65
N ALA A 248 1.17 7.77 -0.52
CA ALA A 248 1.41 7.22 0.81
C ALA A 248 0.55 7.94 1.87
N PRO A 249 -0.35 7.25 2.59
CA PRO A 249 -0.92 7.79 3.83
C PRO A 249 0.22 7.98 4.82
N ASN A 250 0.26 9.12 5.52
CA ASN A 250 1.35 9.44 6.42
C ASN A 250 0.85 10.05 7.73
N GLU A 251 0.67 9.21 8.70
CA GLU A 251 0.23 9.56 10.05
C GLU A 251 1.30 10.31 10.87
N PHE A 252 2.54 10.36 10.37
CA PHE A 252 3.71 10.78 11.14
C PHE A 252 4.28 12.14 10.72
N GLY A 253 3.97 12.66 9.52
CA GLY A 253 4.57 13.86 8.98
C GLY A 253 3.92 15.18 9.43
N LEU A 254 3.41 15.29 10.65
CA LEU A 254 2.56 16.42 11.04
C LEU A 254 3.28 17.75 10.99
N HIS A 255 4.50 17.86 11.56
CA HIS A 255 5.28 19.10 11.49
C HIS A 255 5.71 19.45 10.06
N VAL A 256 6.03 18.44 9.26
CA VAL A 256 6.43 18.65 7.86
C VAL A 256 5.28 19.18 7.03
N PHE A 257 4.05 18.69 7.27
CA PHE A 257 2.85 19.13 6.55
C PHE A 257 2.30 20.47 7.07
N ASP A 258 2.48 20.76 8.35
CA ASP A 258 2.17 22.04 8.97
C ASP A 258 3.34 22.52 9.85
N PRO A 259 4.24 23.37 9.31
CA PRO A 259 5.39 23.90 10.05
C PRO A 259 5.05 24.78 11.28
N LYS A 260 3.77 25.10 11.50
CA LYS A 260 3.32 25.78 12.72
C LYS A 260 3.28 24.85 13.93
N LEU A 261 3.19 23.54 13.69
CA LEU A 261 3.28 22.54 14.74
C LEU A 261 4.74 22.41 15.22
N PRO A 262 4.98 22.05 16.47
CA PRO A 262 6.34 21.81 16.96
C PRO A 262 6.99 20.63 16.25
N GLY A 263 8.33 20.63 16.14
CA GLY A 263 9.07 19.45 15.69
C GLY A 263 8.75 18.24 16.57
N GLY A 264 8.54 17.07 15.96
CA GLY A 264 8.11 15.86 16.64
C GLY A 264 6.60 15.80 16.96
N ALA A 265 5.78 16.74 16.46
CA ALA A 265 4.32 16.66 16.61
C ALA A 265 3.72 15.37 16.03
N GLY A 266 4.38 14.82 15.03
CA GLY A 266 4.02 13.55 14.39
C GLY A 266 4.61 12.31 15.06
N ASP A 267 5.44 12.44 16.08
CA ASP A 267 6.04 11.30 16.77
C ASP A 267 4.96 10.38 17.38
N MET A 268 5.19 9.09 17.28
CA MET A 268 4.37 8.07 17.93
C MET A 268 5.27 7.09 18.69
N LYS A 269 5.11 7.03 20.00
CA LYS A 269 5.85 6.12 20.87
C LYS A 269 5.06 4.82 21.06
N ILE A 270 5.70 3.70 20.77
CA ILE A 270 5.21 2.36 21.07
C ILE A 270 6.01 1.84 22.25
N ALA A 271 5.37 1.63 23.39
CA ALA A 271 6.05 1.09 24.57
C ALA A 271 6.47 -0.37 24.32
N ASN A 272 7.56 -0.79 24.92
CA ASN A 272 8.07 -2.15 24.78
C ASN A 272 6.98 -3.20 25.01
N GLY A 273 6.87 -4.17 24.09
CA GLY A 273 5.85 -5.22 24.09
C GLY A 273 4.43 -4.77 23.70
N ARG A 274 4.21 -3.47 23.40
CA ARG A 274 2.89 -2.98 22.92
C ARG A 274 2.83 -3.01 21.42
N THR A 275 1.63 -3.20 20.89
CA THR A 275 1.33 -3.29 19.46
C THR A 275 0.47 -2.12 19.02
N ILE A 276 0.77 -1.56 17.84
CA ILE A 276 -0.11 -0.68 17.08
C ILE A 276 -0.44 -1.33 15.74
N THR A 277 -1.68 -1.15 15.27
CA THR A 277 -2.14 -1.79 14.03
C THR A 277 -2.65 -0.73 13.05
N PHE A 278 -2.26 -0.88 11.78
CA PHE A 278 -2.70 -0.08 10.66
C PHE A 278 -3.38 -0.97 9.62
N ARG A 279 -4.40 -0.43 8.93
CA ARG A 279 -5.15 -1.13 7.89
C ARG A 279 -5.34 -0.25 6.69
N TYR A 280 -5.04 -0.80 5.50
CA TYR A 280 -5.15 -0.10 4.22
C TYR A 280 -5.70 -1.04 3.16
N ARG A 281 -6.31 -0.46 2.12
CA ARG A 281 -6.61 -1.15 0.87
C ARG A 281 -6.04 -0.35 -0.30
N ALA A 282 -5.22 -0.98 -1.12
CA ALA A 282 -4.80 -0.45 -2.41
C ALA A 282 -5.71 -1.00 -3.51
N VAL A 283 -6.32 -0.13 -4.32
CA VAL A 283 -7.22 -0.50 -5.42
C VAL A 283 -6.58 -0.09 -6.74
N PHE A 284 -6.49 -1.05 -7.67
CA PHE A 284 -5.95 -0.90 -9.01
C PHE A 284 -7.10 -1.06 -10.00
N HIS A 285 -7.42 -0.03 -10.78
CA HIS A 285 -8.70 0.03 -11.48
C HIS A 285 -8.61 0.59 -12.91
N PRO A 286 -9.51 0.15 -13.81
CA PRO A 286 -9.75 0.83 -15.06
C PRO A 286 -10.47 2.16 -14.81
N GLY A 287 -10.31 3.11 -15.72
CA GLY A 287 -10.95 4.43 -15.61
C GLY A 287 -10.32 5.34 -14.58
N ASP A 288 -11.01 6.44 -14.26
CA ASP A 288 -10.70 7.34 -13.14
C ASP A 288 -11.45 6.93 -11.86
N ALA A 289 -11.25 7.68 -10.78
CA ALA A 289 -11.89 7.42 -9.48
C ALA A 289 -13.42 7.35 -9.54
N ALA A 290 -14.05 8.18 -10.37
CA ALA A 290 -15.50 8.23 -10.54
C ALA A 290 -16.01 6.99 -11.30
N ALA A 291 -15.38 6.66 -12.44
CA ALA A 291 -15.73 5.49 -13.24
C ALA A 291 -15.53 4.18 -12.46
N ALA A 292 -14.50 4.12 -11.62
CA ALA A 292 -14.21 2.98 -10.74
C ALA A 292 -15.07 2.94 -9.46
N ASN A 293 -15.93 3.93 -9.22
CA ASN A 293 -16.77 4.03 -8.01
C ASN A 293 -15.94 3.92 -6.71
N ILE A 294 -14.85 4.68 -6.61
CA ILE A 294 -13.90 4.60 -5.50
C ILE A 294 -14.56 4.89 -4.14
N ASP A 295 -15.47 5.89 -4.06
CA ASP A 295 -16.23 6.18 -2.84
C ASP A 295 -17.06 4.98 -2.37
N GLN A 296 -17.73 4.27 -3.29
CA GLN A 296 -18.53 3.09 -2.93
C GLN A 296 -17.64 1.93 -2.46
N LYS A 297 -16.50 1.74 -3.12
CA LYS A 297 -15.51 0.72 -2.72
C LYS A 297 -14.92 1.04 -1.35
N TYR A 298 -14.65 2.32 -1.07
CA TYR A 298 -14.23 2.77 0.26
C TYR A 298 -15.29 2.47 1.33
N GLY A 299 -16.56 2.80 1.08
CA GLY A 299 -17.64 2.49 2.00
C GLY A 299 -17.80 1.00 2.26
N ALA A 300 -17.57 0.14 1.26
CA ALA A 300 -17.57 -1.31 1.41
C ALA A 300 -16.36 -1.81 2.22
N PHE A 301 -15.18 -1.22 2.02
CA PHE A 301 -13.98 -1.50 2.81
C PHE A 301 -14.21 -1.21 4.29
N VAL A 302 -14.71 -0.03 4.63
CA VAL A 302 -14.99 0.37 6.03
C VAL A 302 -15.98 -0.60 6.69
N LYS A 303 -17.09 -0.96 6.03
CA LYS A 303 -18.07 -1.94 6.54
C LYS A 303 -17.46 -3.35 6.72
N GLY A 304 -16.40 -3.67 6.00
CA GLY A 304 -15.71 -4.95 6.12
C GLY A 304 -14.76 -5.03 7.31
N LEU A 305 -14.37 -3.90 7.90
CA LEU A 305 -13.46 -3.85 9.06
C LEU A 305 -14.11 -4.31 10.37
N ASP A 306 -15.44 -4.30 10.44
CA ASP A 306 -16.22 -4.68 11.62
C ASP A 306 -16.49 -6.20 11.70
N LYS A 307 -16.03 -6.97 10.71
CA LYS A 307 -16.22 -8.43 10.61
C LYS A 307 -14.95 -9.20 10.95
#